data_83e96031198ebfe8bef42917cb2028ea
#
_entry.id   83e96031198ebfe8bef42917cb2028ea
#
_cell.length_a   1.000
_cell.length_b   1.000
_cell.length_c   1.000
_cell.angle_alpha   90.00
_cell.angle_beta   90.00
_cell.angle_gamma   90.00
#
_symmetry.space_group_name_H-M   'P 1'
#
loop_
_entity.id
_entity.type
_entity.pdbx_description
1 polymer ?
#
loop_
_entity_poly.entity_id
_entity_poly.type
_entity_poly.pdbx_seq_one_letter_code
_entity_poly.pdbx_strand_id
1 'polypeptide(L)'
;MMKKVSLAGLLLLTVVFLGSCLKHKDSYYDSPEFQNAAAVSIINGAPLGMPLDIQFEGTQRWLLNEFNYKYRTNYTPVYSGNRKLYVFNRGESKVLISKNMTFEPRKRYSVFLVDTLSKMDAVLVRDSVIEPKADSVLLRFANMSPDAGAIDLYLQGNTKPIAQNIGYKNVSTFVSFKSDKDIKFEARAAGTNTVLATSDTKNLFNGNQYTIWTTGFKSMNTDNGKLIVELMAHYY
;
A
#
# COMPACT_ATOMS: atom_id res chain seq x y z
N MET A 1 -73.41 43.35 -21.71
CA MET A 1 -72.44 43.51 -20.62
C MET A 1 -71.77 42.19 -20.40
N MET A 2 -70.54 42.10 -20.81
CA MET A 2 -69.78 40.85 -20.77
C MET A 2 -68.96 40.76 -19.51
N LYS A 3 -69.11 39.68 -18.73
CA LYS A 3 -68.24 39.37 -17.61
C LYS A 3 -67.12 38.48 -18.11
N LYS A 4 -65.86 38.94 -17.94
CA LYS A 4 -64.68 38.19 -18.18
C LYS A 4 -64.40 37.33 -16.95
N VAL A 5 -64.30 36.01 -17.11
CA VAL A 5 -63.78 35.08 -16.09
C VAL A 5 -62.34 34.82 -16.48
N SER A 6 -61.45 35.21 -15.56
CA SER A 6 -60.01 34.93 -15.64
C SER A 6 -59.74 33.59 -14.96
N LEU A 7 -59.25 32.63 -15.73
CA LEU A 7 -58.81 31.32 -15.24
C LEU A 7 -57.29 31.35 -15.04
N ALA A 8 -56.88 31.58 -13.79
CA ALA A 8 -55.48 31.49 -13.43
C ALA A 8 -55.14 30.01 -13.15
N GLY A 9 -54.52 29.35 -14.13
CA GLY A 9 -54.00 28.00 -13.97
C GLY A 9 -52.72 28.02 -13.14
N LEU A 10 -52.82 27.52 -11.92
CA LEU A 10 -51.66 27.28 -11.02
C LEU A 10 -50.89 26.02 -11.51
N LEU A 11 -49.80 26.24 -12.23
CA LEU A 11 -48.90 25.16 -12.67
C LEU A 11 -47.98 24.81 -11.48
N LEU A 12 -48.31 23.72 -10.76
CA LEU A 12 -47.48 23.20 -9.67
C LEU A 12 -46.30 22.42 -10.29
N LEU A 13 -45.15 23.06 -10.37
CA LEU A 13 -43.92 22.44 -10.87
C LEU A 13 -43.30 21.61 -9.71
N THR A 14 -43.60 20.31 -9.67
CA THR A 14 -42.94 19.37 -8.77
C THR A 14 -41.54 19.07 -9.30
N VAL A 15 -40.54 19.74 -8.71
CA VAL A 15 -39.13 19.42 -8.92
C VAL A 15 -38.83 18.14 -8.14
N VAL A 16 -38.82 17.01 -8.83
CA VAL A 16 -38.33 15.75 -8.27
C VAL A 16 -36.80 15.85 -8.21
N PHE A 17 -36.26 16.15 -7.03
CA PHE A 17 -34.84 15.96 -6.78
C PHE A 17 -34.56 14.46 -6.80
N LEU A 18 -34.17 13.92 -7.94
CA LEU A 18 -33.47 12.66 -8.02
C LEU A 18 -32.11 12.87 -7.37
N GLY A 19 -32.04 12.67 -6.06
CA GLY A 19 -30.78 12.50 -5.36
C GLY A 19 -30.10 11.25 -5.90
N SER A 20 -29.41 11.41 -7.04
CA SER A 20 -28.44 10.43 -7.49
C SER A 20 -27.33 10.42 -6.46
N CYS A 21 -27.40 9.48 -5.51
CA CYS A 21 -26.21 9.02 -4.82
C CYS A 21 -25.27 8.50 -5.89
N LEU A 22 -24.43 9.37 -6.43
CA LEU A 22 -23.23 8.98 -7.13
C LEU A 22 -22.38 8.23 -6.10
N LYS A 23 -22.63 6.90 -5.95
CA LYS A 23 -21.59 6.01 -5.52
C LYS A 23 -20.42 6.33 -6.41
N HIS A 24 -19.37 6.84 -5.82
CA HIS A 24 -18.08 6.99 -6.48
C HIS A 24 -17.62 5.56 -6.81
N LYS A 25 -18.11 5.03 -7.91
CA LYS A 25 -17.57 3.83 -8.52
C LYS A 25 -16.16 4.22 -8.91
N ASP A 26 -15.19 3.47 -8.42
CA ASP A 26 -13.80 3.54 -8.88
C ASP A 26 -13.79 3.21 -10.39
N SER A 27 -14.12 4.19 -11.21
CA SER A 27 -14.30 4.05 -12.67
C SER A 27 -13.05 3.50 -13.36
N TYR A 28 -11.90 3.64 -12.72
CA TYR A 28 -10.62 3.13 -13.19
C TYR A 28 -10.56 1.59 -13.16
N TYR A 29 -11.16 0.94 -12.15
CA TYR A 29 -11.15 -0.53 -12.01
C TYR A 29 -12.33 -1.22 -12.72
N ASP A 30 -13.35 -0.46 -13.13
CA ASP A 30 -14.49 -0.95 -13.93
C ASP A 30 -14.20 -0.91 -15.44
N SER A 31 -13.04 -0.38 -15.87
CA SER A 31 -12.66 -0.39 -17.28
C SER A 31 -12.43 -1.83 -17.78
N PRO A 32 -12.74 -2.13 -19.06
CA PRO A 32 -12.51 -3.46 -19.63
C PRO A 32 -11.06 -3.95 -19.49
N GLU A 33 -10.10 -3.04 -19.43
CA GLU A 33 -8.68 -3.35 -19.25
C GLU A 33 -8.38 -4.01 -17.91
N PHE A 34 -9.14 -3.67 -16.84
CA PHE A 34 -8.98 -4.24 -15.51
C PHE A 34 -9.77 -5.53 -15.26
N GLN A 35 -10.68 -5.92 -16.15
CA GLN A 35 -11.45 -7.15 -15.97
C GLN A 35 -10.55 -8.40 -15.90
N ASN A 36 -9.42 -8.36 -16.62
CA ASN A 36 -8.43 -9.44 -16.67
C ASN A 36 -7.08 -9.04 -16.05
N ALA A 37 -7.04 -7.99 -15.26
CA ALA A 37 -5.83 -7.49 -14.62
C ALA A 37 -6.00 -7.35 -13.10
N ALA A 38 -4.87 -7.42 -12.40
CA ALA A 38 -4.71 -7.00 -11.02
C ALA A 38 -4.07 -5.62 -10.98
N ALA A 39 -4.29 -4.89 -9.90
CA ALA A 39 -3.58 -3.65 -9.62
C ALA A 39 -2.37 -3.95 -8.73
N VAL A 40 -1.17 -3.66 -9.19
CA VAL A 40 0.08 -4.00 -8.50
C VAL A 40 0.88 -2.74 -8.20
N SER A 41 1.22 -2.53 -6.93
CA SER A 41 2.19 -1.53 -6.48
C SER A 41 3.48 -2.25 -6.09
N ILE A 42 4.63 -1.74 -6.53
CA ILE A 42 5.94 -2.31 -6.19
C ILE A 42 6.65 -1.35 -5.24
N ILE A 43 7.20 -1.90 -4.17
CA ILE A 43 7.90 -1.15 -3.13
C ILE A 43 9.35 -1.59 -3.12
N ASN A 44 10.28 -0.65 -3.33
CA ASN A 44 11.70 -0.94 -3.21
C ASN A 44 12.15 -0.86 -1.75
N GLY A 45 12.09 -1.99 -1.07
CA GLY A 45 12.61 -2.17 0.28
C GLY A 45 14.01 -2.79 0.32
N ALA A 46 14.72 -2.85 -0.80
CA ALA A 46 16.09 -3.37 -0.86
C ALA A 46 17.10 -2.22 -0.61
N PRO A 47 17.74 -2.18 0.57
CA PRO A 47 18.72 -1.15 0.88
C PRO A 47 20.04 -1.37 0.12
N LEU A 48 20.86 -0.33 0.03
CA LEU A 48 22.21 -0.36 -0.54
C LEU A 48 22.28 -0.68 -2.04
N GLY A 49 21.13 -0.70 -2.73
CA GLY A 49 21.07 -0.99 -4.16
C GLY A 49 21.13 0.25 -5.03
N MET A 50 21.38 0.01 -6.33
CA MET A 50 21.14 1.00 -7.39
C MET A 50 19.63 1.13 -7.67
N PRO A 51 19.19 2.17 -8.39
CA PRO A 51 17.83 2.21 -8.91
C PRO A 51 17.51 0.94 -9.70
N LEU A 52 16.27 0.48 -9.60
CA LEU A 52 15.84 -0.80 -10.17
C LEU A 52 14.93 -0.58 -11.38
N ASP A 53 15.03 -1.49 -12.35
CA ASP A 53 14.04 -1.65 -13.42
C ASP A 53 13.22 -2.92 -13.17
N ILE A 54 11.94 -2.89 -13.55
CA ILE A 54 10.98 -3.96 -13.31
C ILE A 54 10.39 -4.43 -14.63
N GLN A 55 10.16 -5.73 -14.74
CA GLN A 55 9.44 -6.32 -15.87
C GLN A 55 8.58 -7.49 -15.38
N PHE A 56 7.34 -7.54 -15.84
CA PHE A 56 6.54 -8.76 -15.78
C PHE A 56 6.63 -9.49 -17.13
N GLU A 57 6.59 -10.81 -17.08
CA GLU A 57 6.57 -11.65 -18.28
C GLU A 57 5.43 -11.24 -19.23
N GLY A 58 5.75 -11.07 -20.50
CA GLY A 58 4.80 -10.61 -21.52
C GLY A 58 4.57 -9.10 -21.55
N THR A 59 5.32 -8.32 -20.76
CA THR A 59 5.25 -6.85 -20.78
C THR A 59 6.60 -6.24 -21.20
N GLN A 60 6.56 -4.95 -21.54
CA GLN A 60 7.78 -4.17 -21.68
C GLN A 60 8.43 -3.94 -20.32
N ARG A 61 9.74 -3.71 -20.31
CA ARG A 61 10.48 -3.32 -19.12
C ARG A 61 10.01 -1.94 -18.66
N TRP A 62 9.63 -1.84 -17.40
CA TRP A 62 9.29 -0.55 -16.77
C TRP A 62 10.59 0.15 -16.37
N LEU A 63 10.94 1.19 -17.11
CA LEU A 63 12.04 2.06 -16.79
C LEU A 63 11.54 3.09 -15.77
N LEU A 64 11.57 2.72 -14.52
CA LEU A 64 11.14 3.59 -13.42
C LEU A 64 12.25 4.61 -13.15
N ASN A 65 12.01 5.87 -13.53
CA ASN A 65 12.94 6.94 -13.17
C ASN A 65 13.04 7.01 -11.65
N GLU A 66 14.28 6.90 -11.14
CA GLU A 66 14.56 7.05 -9.71
C GLU A 66 13.82 6.04 -8.79
N PHE A 67 13.59 4.80 -9.23
CA PHE A 67 13.05 3.76 -8.36
C PHE A 67 14.10 3.29 -7.35
N ASN A 68 14.44 4.23 -6.46
CA ASN A 68 15.42 4.08 -5.41
C ASN A 68 14.85 3.35 -4.20
N TYR A 69 15.71 3.03 -3.25
CA TYR A 69 15.32 2.52 -1.93
C TYR A 69 14.25 3.39 -1.26
N LYS A 70 13.22 2.78 -0.67
CA LYS A 70 12.02 3.37 -0.05
C LYS A 70 10.96 3.90 -1.04
N TYR A 71 11.24 3.97 -2.33
CA TYR A 71 10.25 4.39 -3.32
C TYR A 71 9.24 3.28 -3.59
N ARG A 72 8.05 3.70 -4.01
CA ARG A 72 6.99 2.81 -4.46
C ARG A 72 6.36 3.33 -5.75
N THR A 73 5.81 2.41 -6.54
CA THR A 73 4.96 2.78 -7.68
C THR A 73 3.52 3.00 -7.23
N ASN A 74 2.75 3.76 -8.01
CA ASN A 74 1.30 3.68 -7.92
C ASN A 74 0.83 2.28 -8.32
N TYR A 75 -0.43 1.95 -8.01
CA TYR A 75 -1.03 0.73 -8.53
C TYR A 75 -1.10 0.78 -10.05
N THR A 76 -0.50 -0.20 -10.70
CA THR A 76 -0.42 -0.33 -12.15
C THR A 76 -1.05 -1.65 -12.56
N PRO A 77 -1.80 -1.71 -13.69
CA PRO A 77 -2.41 -2.95 -14.15
C PRO A 77 -1.34 -3.97 -14.58
N VAL A 78 -1.51 -5.18 -14.08
CA VAL A 78 -0.74 -6.36 -14.48
C VAL A 78 -1.73 -7.46 -14.83
N TYR A 79 -1.60 -8.10 -15.99
CA TYR A 79 -2.48 -9.19 -16.38
C TYR A 79 -2.53 -10.28 -15.31
N SER A 80 -3.74 -10.76 -15.01
CA SER A 80 -3.97 -11.83 -14.04
C SER A 80 -3.36 -13.16 -14.49
N GLY A 81 -3.36 -14.13 -13.59
CA GLY A 81 -2.74 -15.43 -13.76
C GLY A 81 -1.32 -15.47 -13.20
N ASN A 82 -0.59 -16.51 -13.58
CA ASN A 82 0.81 -16.67 -13.17
C ASN A 82 1.70 -15.80 -14.05
N ARG A 83 2.46 -14.90 -13.45
CA ARG A 83 3.37 -13.96 -14.14
C ARG A 83 4.73 -14.03 -13.48
N LYS A 84 5.78 -14.11 -14.28
CA LYS A 84 7.13 -14.04 -13.78
C LYS A 84 7.55 -12.57 -13.64
N LEU A 85 7.94 -12.19 -12.43
CA LEU A 85 8.57 -10.91 -12.14
C LEU A 85 10.06 -11.01 -12.41
N TYR A 86 10.60 -10.07 -13.15
CA TYR A 86 12.03 -9.83 -13.31
C TYR A 86 12.40 -8.48 -12.72
N VAL A 87 13.52 -8.45 -11.99
CA VAL A 87 14.10 -7.23 -11.43
C VAL A 87 15.54 -7.12 -11.90
N PHE A 88 15.95 -5.93 -12.27
CA PHE A 88 17.27 -5.62 -12.80
C PHE A 88 17.83 -4.38 -12.09
N ASN A 89 19.16 -4.24 -12.01
CA ASN A 89 19.73 -2.91 -11.84
C ASN A 89 19.36 -2.04 -13.03
N ARG A 90 19.16 -0.75 -12.78
CA ARG A 90 18.84 0.18 -13.86
C ARG A 90 19.88 0.19 -14.96
N GLY A 91 19.41 0.00 -16.19
CA GLY A 91 20.25 -0.01 -17.37
C GLY A 91 21.06 -1.29 -17.59
N GLU A 92 21.00 -2.26 -16.67
CA GLU A 92 21.69 -3.55 -16.82
C GLU A 92 20.78 -4.63 -17.40
N SER A 93 21.37 -5.63 -18.02
CA SER A 93 20.66 -6.81 -18.53
C SER A 93 20.65 -7.97 -17.52
N LYS A 94 21.49 -7.91 -16.49
CA LYS A 94 21.58 -8.96 -15.46
C LYS A 94 20.31 -8.97 -14.60
N VAL A 95 19.65 -10.14 -14.58
CA VAL A 95 18.48 -10.37 -13.73
C VAL A 95 18.95 -10.56 -12.28
N LEU A 96 18.40 -9.75 -11.36
CA LEU A 96 18.59 -9.88 -9.91
C LEU A 96 17.56 -10.82 -9.32
N ILE A 97 16.30 -10.71 -9.74
CA ILE A 97 15.19 -11.57 -9.33
C ILE A 97 14.48 -12.13 -10.57
N SER A 98 14.14 -13.41 -10.51
CA SER A 98 13.22 -14.07 -11.42
C SER A 98 12.26 -14.90 -10.57
N LYS A 99 11.02 -14.41 -10.36
CA LYS A 99 10.06 -15.02 -9.42
C LYS A 99 8.66 -15.08 -9.99
N ASN A 100 8.04 -16.26 -9.90
CA ASN A 100 6.64 -16.42 -10.27
C ASN A 100 5.72 -15.81 -9.21
N MET A 101 4.70 -15.09 -9.66
CA MET A 101 3.66 -14.47 -8.85
C MET A 101 2.31 -14.73 -9.48
N THR A 102 1.31 -15.08 -8.67
CA THR A 102 -0.05 -15.31 -9.14
C THR A 102 -0.93 -14.14 -8.76
N PHE A 103 -1.56 -13.53 -9.76
CA PHE A 103 -2.46 -12.41 -9.61
C PHE A 103 -3.89 -12.84 -9.95
N GLU A 104 -4.82 -12.62 -9.04
CA GLU A 104 -6.24 -12.76 -9.31
C GLU A 104 -6.78 -11.50 -9.99
N PRO A 105 -7.71 -11.61 -10.96
CA PRO A 105 -8.29 -10.44 -11.61
C PRO A 105 -9.02 -9.56 -10.60
N ARG A 106 -8.97 -8.25 -10.81
CA ARG A 106 -9.65 -7.24 -9.99
C ARG A 106 -9.20 -7.21 -8.51
N LYS A 107 -8.03 -7.77 -8.19
CA LYS A 107 -7.42 -7.71 -6.86
C LYS A 107 -6.24 -6.77 -6.85
N ARG A 108 -5.92 -6.27 -5.66
CA ARG A 108 -4.78 -5.37 -5.43
C ARG A 108 -3.67 -6.09 -4.71
N TYR A 109 -2.44 -5.75 -5.08
CA TYR A 109 -1.26 -6.37 -4.50
C TYR A 109 -0.15 -5.34 -4.29
N SER A 110 0.56 -5.50 -3.18
CA SER A 110 1.85 -4.87 -2.93
C SER A 110 2.95 -5.89 -3.10
N VAL A 111 3.98 -5.57 -3.88
CA VAL A 111 5.17 -6.39 -4.05
C VAL A 111 6.33 -5.67 -3.38
N PHE A 112 6.82 -6.22 -2.27
CA PHE A 112 8.00 -5.68 -1.59
C PHE A 112 9.26 -6.36 -2.13
N LEU A 113 10.18 -5.58 -2.67
CA LEU A 113 11.54 -6.03 -2.95
C LEU A 113 12.33 -5.88 -1.66
N VAL A 114 12.97 -6.95 -1.21
CA VAL A 114 13.59 -7.03 0.11
C VAL A 114 15.00 -7.60 0.05
N ASP A 115 15.78 -7.39 1.11
CA ASP A 115 17.15 -7.86 1.26
C ASP A 115 18.18 -7.13 0.36
N THR A 116 19.42 -7.58 0.37
CA THR A 116 20.51 -7.00 -0.44
C THR A 116 20.55 -7.57 -1.85
N LEU A 117 21.27 -6.91 -2.76
CA LEU A 117 21.39 -7.32 -4.17
C LEU A 117 21.73 -8.81 -4.38
N SER A 118 22.58 -9.39 -3.52
CA SER A 118 22.99 -10.80 -3.66
C SER A 118 21.95 -11.80 -3.13
N LYS A 119 21.01 -11.33 -2.30
CA LYS A 119 19.96 -12.14 -1.67
C LYS A 119 18.56 -11.56 -1.91
N MET A 120 18.45 -10.62 -2.86
CA MET A 120 17.21 -9.92 -3.14
C MET A 120 16.07 -10.90 -3.41
N ASP A 121 14.93 -10.64 -2.78
CA ASP A 121 13.71 -11.41 -3.00
C ASP A 121 12.52 -10.46 -3.14
N ALA A 122 11.40 -10.98 -3.61
CA ALA A 122 10.16 -10.25 -3.77
C ALA A 122 9.04 -10.93 -2.99
N VAL A 123 8.35 -10.16 -2.15
CA VAL A 123 7.24 -10.62 -1.30
C VAL A 123 5.94 -10.09 -1.86
N LEU A 124 5.06 -11.00 -2.30
CA LEU A 124 3.72 -10.66 -2.77
C LEU A 124 2.75 -10.60 -1.59
N VAL A 125 2.10 -9.46 -1.42
CA VAL A 125 1.09 -9.23 -0.38
C VAL A 125 -0.21 -8.82 -1.04
N ARG A 126 -1.31 -9.53 -0.74
CA ARG A 126 -2.65 -9.13 -1.18
C ARG A 126 -3.14 -7.96 -0.35
N ASP A 127 -3.57 -6.90 -1.02
CA ASP A 127 -4.15 -5.73 -0.39
C ASP A 127 -5.67 -5.88 -0.33
N SER A 128 -6.24 -5.68 0.86
CA SER A 128 -7.69 -5.73 1.04
C SER A 128 -8.28 -4.36 0.76
N VAL A 129 -9.40 -4.33 0.04
CA VAL A 129 -10.21 -3.12 -0.13
C VAL A 129 -11.32 -3.19 0.92
N ILE A 130 -11.05 -2.67 2.11
CA ILE A 130 -12.00 -2.61 3.23
C ILE A 130 -12.18 -1.13 3.56
N GLU A 131 -13.40 -0.64 3.56
CA GLU A 131 -13.66 0.73 4.00
C GLU A 131 -13.49 0.83 5.51
N PRO A 132 -12.64 1.75 6.01
CA PRO A 132 -12.57 2.04 7.44
C PRO A 132 -13.93 2.55 7.94
N LYS A 133 -14.22 2.30 9.22
CA LYS A 133 -15.39 2.92 9.87
C LYS A 133 -15.19 4.44 9.97
N ALA A 134 -16.28 5.17 10.20
CA ALA A 134 -16.22 6.61 10.46
C ALA A 134 -15.17 6.92 11.54
N ASP A 135 -14.43 8.00 11.37
CA ASP A 135 -13.37 8.51 12.26
C ASP A 135 -12.23 7.51 12.53
N SER A 136 -12.04 6.54 11.64
CA SER A 136 -10.97 5.55 11.77
C SER A 136 -10.16 5.39 10.49
N VAL A 137 -9.03 4.73 10.65
CA VAL A 137 -8.15 4.23 9.60
C VAL A 137 -7.99 2.72 9.78
N LEU A 138 -7.53 2.03 8.76
CA LEU A 138 -7.07 0.66 8.89
C LEU A 138 -5.55 0.61 8.84
N LEU A 139 -4.94 -0.04 9.81
CA LEU A 139 -3.49 -0.25 9.89
C LEU A 139 -3.17 -1.72 9.81
N ARG A 140 -2.11 -2.07 9.08
CA ARG A 140 -1.42 -3.36 9.19
C ARG A 140 0.09 -3.14 9.27
N PHE A 141 0.81 -4.14 9.72
CA PHE A 141 2.26 -4.11 9.82
C PHE A 141 2.89 -5.19 8.93
N ALA A 142 3.96 -4.82 8.22
CA ALA A 142 4.75 -5.72 7.39
C ALA A 142 6.22 -5.70 7.86
N ASN A 143 6.76 -6.84 8.25
CA ASN A 143 8.17 -6.94 8.59
C ASN A 143 8.98 -7.38 7.37
N MET A 144 9.70 -6.43 6.78
CA MET A 144 10.54 -6.64 5.59
C MET A 144 12.05 -6.47 5.90
N SER A 145 12.42 -6.51 7.19
CA SER A 145 13.83 -6.47 7.63
C SER A 145 14.38 -7.89 7.80
N PRO A 146 15.48 -8.25 7.10
CA PRO A 146 15.98 -9.62 7.08
C PRO A 146 16.56 -10.12 8.40
N ASP A 147 17.12 -9.23 9.21
CA ASP A 147 17.88 -9.60 10.43
C ASP A 147 17.30 -9.03 11.73
N ALA A 148 16.14 -8.38 11.67
CA ALA A 148 15.50 -7.83 12.87
C ALA A 148 14.86 -8.90 13.77
N GLY A 149 14.66 -10.11 13.24
CA GLY A 149 13.85 -11.14 13.91
C GLY A 149 12.35 -10.82 13.84
N ALA A 150 11.57 -11.41 14.72
CA ALA A 150 10.16 -11.07 14.85
C ALA A 150 9.99 -9.71 15.55
N ILE A 151 9.00 -8.93 15.09
CA ILE A 151 8.76 -7.55 15.54
C ILE A 151 7.34 -7.41 16.05
N ASP A 152 7.21 -6.67 17.16
CA ASP A 152 5.95 -6.09 17.63
C ASP A 152 5.90 -4.62 17.23
N LEU A 153 4.77 -4.18 16.67
CA LEU A 153 4.56 -2.77 16.32
C LEU A 153 3.76 -2.06 17.40
N TYR A 154 4.27 -0.92 17.86
CA TYR A 154 3.60 -0.06 18.84
C TYR A 154 3.40 1.35 18.30
N LEU A 155 2.36 2.02 18.78
CA LEU A 155 2.36 3.47 18.82
C LEU A 155 3.32 3.92 19.93
N GLN A 156 4.19 4.89 19.67
CA GLN A 156 5.12 5.40 20.66
C GLN A 156 4.39 5.87 21.94
N GLY A 157 4.90 5.45 23.09
CA GLY A 157 4.29 5.72 24.39
C GLY A 157 3.17 4.75 24.80
N ASN A 158 2.67 3.89 23.91
CA ASN A 158 1.65 2.92 24.25
C ASN A 158 2.25 1.62 24.79
N THR A 159 1.47 0.95 25.67
CA THR A 159 1.84 -0.34 26.26
C THR A 159 1.24 -1.53 25.50
N LYS A 160 0.25 -1.29 24.64
CA LYS A 160 -0.38 -2.33 23.83
C LYS A 160 0.12 -2.27 22.38
N PRO A 161 0.57 -3.39 21.81
CA PRO A 161 0.99 -3.42 20.41
C PRO A 161 -0.18 -3.33 19.45
N ILE A 162 0.08 -2.77 18.28
CA ILE A 162 -0.84 -2.75 17.12
C ILE A 162 -0.79 -4.09 16.38
N ALA A 163 0.41 -4.67 16.28
CA ALA A 163 0.65 -5.99 15.71
C ALA A 163 1.73 -6.70 16.53
N GLN A 164 1.66 -8.04 16.64
CA GLN A 164 2.56 -8.83 17.48
C GLN A 164 3.22 -9.96 16.71
N ASN A 165 4.48 -10.23 17.03
CA ASN A 165 5.25 -11.38 16.60
C ASN A 165 5.27 -11.57 15.06
N ILE A 166 5.45 -10.46 14.33
CA ILE A 166 5.48 -10.49 12.87
C ILE A 166 6.91 -10.81 12.42
N GLY A 167 7.11 -12.03 11.92
CA GLY A 167 8.41 -12.49 11.40
C GLY A 167 8.76 -11.86 10.04
N TYR A 168 10.01 -12.03 9.62
CA TYR A 168 10.47 -11.56 8.31
C TYR A 168 9.61 -12.08 7.15
N LYS A 169 9.28 -11.21 6.20
CA LYS A 169 8.38 -11.43 5.05
C LYS A 169 6.92 -11.69 5.42
N ASN A 170 6.54 -11.52 6.67
CA ASN A 170 5.16 -11.67 7.12
C ASN A 170 4.48 -10.32 7.31
N VAL A 171 3.15 -10.34 7.19
CA VAL A 171 2.27 -9.19 7.29
C VAL A 171 1.12 -9.51 8.24
N SER A 172 0.79 -8.57 9.14
CA SER A 172 -0.37 -8.71 10.02
C SER A 172 -1.69 -8.53 9.26
N THR A 173 -2.80 -8.88 9.90
CA THR A 173 -4.13 -8.43 9.47
C THR A 173 -4.29 -6.93 9.67
N PHE A 174 -5.27 -6.34 8.99
CA PHE A 174 -5.67 -4.96 9.26
C PHE A 174 -6.42 -4.87 10.58
N VAL A 175 -6.10 -3.83 11.35
CA VAL A 175 -6.80 -3.45 12.57
C VAL A 175 -7.34 -2.03 12.43
N SER A 176 -8.53 -1.77 13.03
CA SER A 176 -9.08 -0.42 13.08
C SER A 176 -8.30 0.41 14.09
N PHE A 177 -7.95 1.62 13.71
CA PHE A 177 -7.20 2.57 14.52
C PHE A 177 -7.83 3.96 14.39
N LYS A 178 -7.78 4.77 15.44
CA LYS A 178 -8.27 6.14 15.36
C LYS A 178 -7.34 6.98 14.47
N SER A 179 -7.92 7.81 13.60
CA SER A 179 -7.12 8.81 12.88
C SER A 179 -6.41 9.74 13.87
N ASP A 180 -5.16 10.07 13.63
CA ASP A 180 -4.34 10.87 14.53
C ASP A 180 -3.23 11.60 13.75
N LYS A 181 -2.63 12.61 14.38
CA LYS A 181 -1.54 13.40 13.80
C LYS A 181 -0.34 13.41 14.73
N ASP A 182 0.82 13.72 14.16
CA ASP A 182 2.08 13.89 14.87
C ASP A 182 2.49 12.67 15.72
N ILE A 183 2.12 11.47 15.25
CA ILE A 183 2.39 10.21 15.91
C ILE A 183 3.64 9.54 15.36
N LYS A 184 4.24 8.68 16.19
CA LYS A 184 5.37 7.83 15.79
C LYS A 184 5.07 6.38 16.10
N PHE A 185 5.61 5.50 15.28
CA PHE A 185 5.55 4.06 15.47
C PHE A 185 6.89 3.51 15.92
N GLU A 186 6.87 2.55 16.81
CA GLU A 186 8.05 1.83 17.29
C GLU A 186 7.98 0.37 16.87
N ALA A 187 9.02 -0.08 16.17
CA ALA A 187 9.30 -1.49 15.99
C ALA A 187 10.10 -2.00 17.18
N ARG A 188 9.54 -2.94 17.94
CA ARG A 188 10.21 -3.55 19.11
C ARG A 188 10.51 -5.01 18.84
N ALA A 189 11.58 -5.54 19.43
CA ALA A 189 11.84 -6.97 19.39
C ALA A 189 10.67 -7.71 20.06
N ALA A 190 10.11 -8.71 19.37
CA ALA A 190 8.88 -9.38 19.80
C ALA A 190 8.96 -9.89 21.23
N GLY A 191 7.91 -9.63 22.01
CA GLY A 191 7.78 -10.01 23.40
C GLY A 191 8.69 -9.23 24.36
N THR A 192 9.32 -8.12 23.90
CA THR A 192 10.22 -7.30 24.73
C THR A 192 9.88 -5.81 24.63
N ASN A 193 10.49 -4.99 25.50
CA ASN A 193 10.42 -3.53 25.40
C ASN A 193 11.58 -2.92 24.60
N THR A 194 12.43 -3.75 23.98
CA THR A 194 13.59 -3.26 23.23
C THR A 194 13.14 -2.63 21.93
N VAL A 195 13.28 -1.31 21.81
CA VAL A 195 13.00 -0.56 20.58
C VAL A 195 14.13 -0.81 19.60
N LEU A 196 13.80 -1.30 18.42
CA LEU A 196 14.72 -1.55 17.31
C LEU A 196 14.80 -0.34 16.37
N ALA A 197 13.66 0.30 16.09
CA ALA A 197 13.57 1.50 15.29
C ALA A 197 12.29 2.28 15.62
N THR A 198 12.35 3.61 15.41
CA THR A 198 11.20 4.51 15.54
C THR A 198 11.00 5.23 14.21
N SER A 199 9.74 5.38 13.77
CA SER A 199 9.42 6.13 12.57
C SER A 199 9.63 7.63 12.76
N ASP A 200 9.78 8.36 11.65
CA ASP A 200 9.50 9.80 11.66
C ASP A 200 8.05 10.06 12.06
N THR A 201 7.73 11.32 12.38
CA THR A 201 6.38 11.75 12.67
C THR A 201 5.45 11.49 11.47
N LYS A 202 4.31 10.88 11.72
CA LYS A 202 3.32 10.46 10.71
C LYS A 202 1.94 11.03 11.03
N ASN A 203 1.14 11.24 9.99
CA ASN A 203 -0.25 11.66 10.08
C ASN A 203 -1.15 10.58 9.46
N LEU A 204 -2.20 10.19 10.16
CA LEU A 204 -3.20 9.24 9.71
C LEU A 204 -4.50 9.97 9.43
N PHE A 205 -4.88 10.06 8.17
CA PHE A 205 -6.10 10.72 7.74
C PHE A 205 -7.26 9.74 7.69
N ASN A 206 -8.38 10.16 8.24
CA ASN A 206 -9.62 9.39 8.32
C ASN A 206 -10.01 8.75 6.96
N GLY A 207 -10.57 7.55 7.02
CA GLY A 207 -11.03 6.83 5.83
C GLY A 207 -9.93 6.14 5.01
N ASN A 208 -8.66 6.26 5.41
CA ASN A 208 -7.55 5.66 4.68
C ASN A 208 -7.10 4.32 5.28
N GLN A 209 -6.44 3.54 4.44
CA GLN A 209 -5.73 2.33 4.83
C GLN A 209 -4.22 2.56 4.73
N TYR A 210 -3.48 2.00 5.68
CA TYR A 210 -2.04 2.15 5.75
C TYR A 210 -1.36 0.81 6.02
N THR A 211 -0.22 0.60 5.39
CA THR A 211 0.76 -0.40 5.81
C THR A 211 1.94 0.32 6.46
N ILE A 212 2.20 0.01 7.72
CA ILE A 212 3.44 0.35 8.38
C ILE A 212 4.39 -0.80 8.10
N TRP A 213 5.61 -0.52 7.71
CA TRP A 213 6.56 -1.57 7.34
C TRP A 213 7.97 -1.26 7.79
N THR A 214 8.72 -2.29 8.11
CA THR A 214 10.14 -2.18 8.41
C THR A 214 10.97 -2.63 7.23
N THR A 215 12.11 -1.99 7.03
CA THR A 215 13.13 -2.39 6.06
C THR A 215 14.52 -2.01 6.56
N GLY A 216 15.56 -2.42 5.84
CA GLY A 216 16.93 -2.26 6.30
C GLY A 216 17.33 -3.35 7.28
N PHE A 217 18.51 -3.21 7.86
CA PHE A 217 19.17 -4.20 8.72
C PHE A 217 19.35 -3.66 10.11
N LYS A 218 18.99 -4.46 11.11
CA LYS A 218 19.29 -4.20 12.52
C LYS A 218 20.80 -4.11 12.78
N SER A 219 21.59 -4.88 12.05
CA SER A 219 23.05 -4.93 12.18
C SER A 219 23.79 -3.76 11.54
N MET A 220 23.08 -2.89 10.79
CA MET A 220 23.67 -1.76 10.06
C MET A 220 23.31 -0.42 10.70
N ASN A 221 24.28 0.53 10.66
CA ASN A 221 24.10 1.89 11.20
C ASN A 221 24.17 2.98 10.12
N THR A 222 24.34 2.60 8.85
CA THR A 222 24.37 3.57 7.74
C THR A 222 22.96 4.04 7.37
N ASP A 223 22.82 5.28 6.92
CA ASP A 223 21.50 5.86 6.59
C ASP A 223 20.73 5.08 5.52
N ASN A 224 21.43 4.45 4.59
CA ASN A 224 20.84 3.65 3.53
C ASN A 224 20.75 2.15 3.86
N GLY A 225 21.20 1.74 5.04
CA GLY A 225 21.21 0.32 5.42
C GLY A 225 20.52 0.02 6.74
N LYS A 226 20.45 0.98 7.68
CA LYS A 226 19.87 0.77 9.00
C LYS A 226 18.40 0.40 8.97
N LEU A 227 17.96 -0.33 9.97
CA LEU A 227 16.55 -0.63 10.20
C LEU A 227 15.75 0.65 10.38
N ILE A 228 14.67 0.76 9.63
CA ILE A 228 13.73 1.88 9.69
C ILE A 228 12.28 1.41 9.71
N VAL A 229 11.39 2.29 10.13
CA VAL A 229 9.93 2.12 10.10
C VAL A 229 9.33 3.16 9.15
N GLU A 230 8.65 2.69 8.12
CA GLU A 230 8.00 3.53 7.11
C GLU A 230 6.49 3.36 7.10
N LEU A 231 5.78 4.36 6.55
CA LEU A 231 4.34 4.36 6.37
C LEU A 231 4.00 4.43 4.88
N MET A 232 3.11 3.56 4.45
CA MET A 232 2.57 3.55 3.09
C MET A 232 1.05 3.67 3.15
N ALA A 233 0.48 4.70 2.53
CA ALA A 233 -0.96 4.83 2.36
C ALA A 233 -1.43 4.05 1.12
N HIS A 234 -2.57 3.36 1.22
CA HIS A 234 -3.23 2.74 0.08
C HIS A 234 -4.26 3.74 -0.46
N TYR A 235 -3.91 4.47 -1.52
CA TYR A 235 -4.85 5.34 -2.21
C TYR A 235 -5.69 4.52 -3.17
N TYR A 236 -6.99 4.77 -3.15
CA TYR A 236 -7.98 4.10 -3.99
C TYR A 236 -8.44 5.00 -5.11
#